data_76572a3995ed7f4cce385d635b442397
#
_entry.id   76572a3995ed7f4cce385d635b442397
#
_cell.length_a   1.000
_cell.length_b   1.000
_cell.length_c   1.000
_cell.angle_alpha   90.00
_cell.angle_beta   90.00
_cell.angle_gamma   90.00
#
_symmetry.space_group_name_H-M   'P 1'
#
loop_
_entity.id
_entity.type
_entity.pdbx_description
1 polymer ?
#
loop_
_entity_poly.entity_id
_entity_poly.type
_entity_poly.pdbx_seq_one_letter_code
_entity_poly.pdbx_strand_id
1 'polypeptide(L)'
;MTHAGPRSLLHTKHGDIHFPAYIPVTTFGEKYPLDDLIRPYLPRLAPAAMVSFYYARKMNARPTFPLFIDSGGFASLFRNSRVLEEDGLGVLETIIGDDVEILRPSDVLEFQEQHADVAFTLDFPIPPSMAADEAQRRQRLTIANATWAISNRRRRDMPLYACVQGWSVSSYRKCAIAYSALGFEGIAVGGLIPRAGDVHTLLKIVSAIRKATPTKPIHVFGLGNPSLVEALFQHGVQSVDSSSYVKLAANGRSWANPSIQLADASPIERLHLALCNLAMATNYSLPLSAAHLAFGSQMRDRARLVR
;
A
#
# COMPACT_ATOMS: atom_id res chain seq x y z
N MET A 1 21.49 6.83 18.34
CA MET A 1 20.25 6.74 19.11
C MET A 1 19.11 6.71 18.12
N THR A 2 18.57 5.54 17.87
CA THR A 2 17.47 5.34 16.90
C THR A 2 16.17 5.78 17.58
N HIS A 3 15.66 6.95 17.25
CA HIS A 3 14.28 7.30 17.58
C HIS A 3 13.35 6.46 16.69
N ALA A 4 13.06 5.25 17.13
CA ALA A 4 11.93 4.52 16.58
C ALA A 4 10.68 5.38 16.86
N GLY A 5 9.87 5.67 15.84
CA GLY A 5 8.60 6.34 16.02
C GLY A 5 7.72 5.62 17.07
N PRO A 6 6.70 6.26 17.63
CA PRO A 6 5.95 5.70 18.74
C PRO A 6 5.39 4.34 18.34
N ARG A 7 5.80 3.30 19.07
CA ARG A 7 5.23 1.96 18.91
C ARG A 7 3.77 2.03 19.32
N SER A 8 2.87 1.62 18.45
CA SER A 8 1.44 1.55 18.72
C SER A 8 0.89 0.19 18.30
N LEU A 9 -0.24 -0.17 18.88
CA LEU A 9 -0.92 -1.44 18.65
C LEU A 9 -2.33 -1.17 18.17
N LEU A 10 -2.74 -1.84 17.12
CA LEU A 10 -4.12 -1.87 16.65
C LEU A 10 -4.67 -3.27 16.83
N HIS A 11 -5.70 -3.41 17.65
CA HIS A 11 -6.45 -4.65 17.77
C HIS A 11 -7.46 -4.77 16.66
N THR A 12 -7.49 -5.91 15.97
CA THR A 12 -8.49 -6.22 14.94
C THR A 12 -9.17 -7.55 15.24
N LYS A 13 -10.26 -7.85 14.53
CA LYS A 13 -10.95 -9.14 14.68
C LYS A 13 -10.07 -10.34 14.28
N HIS A 14 -9.04 -10.11 13.48
CA HIS A 14 -8.24 -11.17 12.88
C HIS A 14 -6.79 -11.18 13.38
N GLY A 15 -6.48 -10.37 14.39
CA GLY A 15 -5.18 -10.32 15.04
C GLY A 15 -4.69 -8.88 15.29
N ASP A 16 -3.59 -8.80 15.99
CA ASP A 16 -2.98 -7.55 16.43
C ASP A 16 -1.96 -7.04 15.40
N ILE A 17 -1.95 -5.74 15.17
CA ILE A 17 -1.01 -5.09 14.26
C ILE A 17 -0.12 -4.16 15.07
N HIS A 18 1.15 -4.52 15.19
CA HIS A 18 2.17 -3.69 15.81
C HIS A 18 2.76 -2.71 14.81
N PHE A 19 2.77 -1.44 15.14
CA PHE A 19 3.39 -0.39 14.33
C PHE A 19 4.75 0.06 14.89
N PRO A 20 5.68 0.54 14.04
CA PRO A 20 5.55 0.70 12.59
C PRO A 20 5.54 -0.64 11.83
N ALA A 21 4.80 -0.72 10.71
CA ALA A 21 4.60 -1.95 9.97
C ALA A 21 4.73 -1.78 8.44
N TYR A 22 5.44 -2.71 7.81
CA TYR A 22 5.37 -2.91 6.36
C TYR A 22 4.24 -3.90 6.05
N ILE A 23 3.34 -3.51 5.18
CA ILE A 23 2.16 -4.29 4.80
C ILE A 23 2.35 -4.79 3.36
N PRO A 24 2.66 -6.08 3.15
CA PRO A 24 2.82 -6.64 1.81
C PRO A 24 1.51 -6.59 1.03
N VAL A 25 1.59 -6.12 -0.22
CA VAL A 25 0.46 -6.16 -1.15
C VAL A 25 0.36 -7.53 -1.79
N THR A 26 -0.83 -8.08 -1.83
CA THR A 26 -1.20 -9.34 -2.49
C THR A 26 -2.48 -9.19 -3.29
N THR A 27 -2.71 -10.07 -4.25
CA THR A 27 -3.90 -10.04 -5.10
C THR A 27 -4.96 -11.08 -4.71
N PHE A 28 -4.58 -12.10 -3.94
CA PHE A 28 -5.40 -13.28 -3.67
C PHE A 28 -5.99 -13.96 -4.92
N GLY A 29 -5.31 -13.81 -6.08
CA GLY A 29 -5.74 -14.34 -7.36
C GLY A 29 -4.59 -15.00 -8.13
N GLU A 30 -4.94 -15.75 -9.17
CA GLU A 30 -3.99 -16.53 -9.97
C GLU A 30 -3.20 -15.70 -11.00
N LYS A 31 -3.52 -14.43 -11.15
CA LYS A 31 -2.89 -13.56 -12.17
C LYS A 31 -1.37 -13.43 -12.02
N TYR A 32 -0.86 -13.58 -10.81
CA TYR A 32 0.56 -13.44 -10.49
C TYR A 32 1.05 -14.68 -9.75
N PRO A 33 1.62 -15.69 -10.48
CA PRO A 33 1.98 -16.99 -9.90
C PRO A 33 2.90 -16.92 -8.68
N LEU A 34 3.81 -15.93 -8.64
CA LEU A 34 4.69 -15.76 -7.48
C LEU A 34 3.94 -15.23 -6.25
N ASP A 35 2.89 -14.45 -6.45
CA ASP A 35 2.03 -13.98 -5.37
C ASP A 35 1.29 -15.16 -4.71
N ASP A 36 0.83 -16.13 -5.51
CA ASP A 36 0.23 -17.36 -5.01
C ASP A 36 1.21 -18.18 -4.15
N LEU A 37 2.44 -18.32 -4.62
CA LEU A 37 3.46 -19.10 -3.93
C LEU A 37 3.88 -18.48 -2.60
N ILE A 38 3.92 -17.15 -2.49
CA ILE A 38 4.33 -16.48 -1.25
C ILE A 38 3.18 -16.33 -0.23
N ARG A 39 1.94 -16.31 -0.67
CA ARG A 39 0.76 -16.02 0.16
C ARG A 39 0.66 -16.87 1.44
N PRO A 40 0.93 -18.21 1.42
CA PRO A 40 0.89 -19.02 2.64
C PRO A 40 1.89 -18.59 3.73
N TYR A 41 2.91 -17.83 3.37
CA TYR A 41 3.95 -17.35 4.30
C TYR A 41 3.63 -15.98 4.89
N LEU A 42 2.71 -15.19 4.29
CA LEU A 42 2.41 -13.84 4.73
C LEU A 42 2.04 -13.74 6.21
N PRO A 43 1.18 -14.62 6.79
CA PRO A 43 0.84 -14.52 8.21
C PRO A 43 2.00 -14.74 9.18
N ARG A 44 3.12 -15.28 8.70
CA ARG A 44 4.34 -15.50 9.50
C ARG A 44 5.37 -14.39 9.34
N LEU A 45 5.26 -13.59 8.29
CA LEU A 45 6.26 -12.60 7.89
C LEU A 45 5.77 -11.16 7.98
N ALA A 46 4.46 -10.98 8.16
CA ALA A 46 3.87 -9.65 8.23
C ALA A 46 2.66 -9.65 9.17
N PRO A 47 2.38 -8.51 9.84
CA PRO A 47 1.25 -8.40 10.75
C PRO A 47 -0.10 -8.32 10.05
N ALA A 48 -0.11 -7.97 8.77
CA ALA A 48 -1.29 -7.83 7.91
C ALA A 48 -0.88 -7.92 6.44
N ALA A 49 -1.85 -8.03 5.53
CA ALA A 49 -1.63 -7.81 4.09
C ALA A 49 -2.55 -6.70 3.56
N MET A 50 -2.11 -6.06 2.48
CA MET A 50 -2.91 -5.13 1.70
C MET A 50 -3.44 -5.82 0.45
N VAL A 51 -4.71 -5.61 0.15
CA VAL A 51 -5.32 -6.05 -1.11
C VAL A 51 -6.13 -4.92 -1.70
N SER A 52 -6.03 -4.74 -3.03
CA SER A 52 -6.86 -3.75 -3.71
C SER A 52 -8.31 -4.21 -3.79
N PHE A 53 -9.26 -3.27 -3.68
CA PHE A 53 -10.69 -3.52 -3.86
C PHE A 53 -10.99 -4.43 -5.07
N TYR A 54 -10.35 -4.18 -6.21
CA TYR A 54 -10.56 -4.95 -7.44
C TYR A 54 -10.19 -6.43 -7.32
N TYR A 55 -9.21 -6.75 -6.48
CA TYR A 55 -8.82 -8.13 -6.21
C TYR A 55 -9.58 -8.70 -5.03
N ALA A 56 -9.81 -7.89 -3.99
CA ALA A 56 -10.51 -8.32 -2.79
C ALA A 56 -11.91 -8.85 -3.10
N ARG A 57 -12.68 -8.19 -3.97
CA ARG A 57 -14.02 -8.63 -4.37
C ARG A 57 -14.06 -9.94 -5.16
N LYS A 58 -12.90 -10.42 -5.62
CA LYS A 58 -12.76 -11.70 -6.34
C LYS A 58 -12.21 -12.83 -5.45
N MET A 59 -11.95 -12.55 -4.18
CA MET A 59 -11.47 -13.57 -3.25
C MET A 59 -12.55 -14.61 -3.01
N ASN A 60 -12.20 -15.90 -3.16
CA ASN A 60 -13.09 -17.01 -2.86
C ASN A 60 -13.38 -17.14 -1.35
N ALA A 61 -12.40 -16.77 -0.53
CA ALA A 61 -12.52 -16.75 0.93
C ALA A 61 -11.62 -15.66 1.52
N ARG A 62 -12.09 -15.01 2.57
CA ARG A 62 -11.29 -14.04 3.33
C ARG A 62 -10.21 -14.78 4.13
N PRO A 63 -8.94 -14.32 4.08
CA PRO A 63 -7.89 -14.85 4.94
C PRO A 63 -8.20 -14.63 6.44
N THR A 64 -7.62 -15.48 7.28
CA THR A 64 -7.82 -15.46 8.75
C THR A 64 -6.91 -14.48 9.49
N PHE A 65 -6.08 -13.71 8.79
CA PHE A 65 -5.21 -12.69 9.38
C PHE A 65 -5.62 -11.27 8.93
N PRO A 66 -5.11 -10.20 9.58
CA PRO A 66 -5.54 -8.83 9.31
C PRO A 66 -5.39 -8.40 7.86
N LEU A 67 -6.44 -7.75 7.32
CA LEU A 67 -6.51 -7.25 5.95
C LEU A 67 -6.73 -5.74 5.91
N PHE A 68 -5.84 -5.05 5.19
CA PHE A 68 -6.02 -3.70 4.69
C PHE A 68 -6.64 -3.82 3.30
N ILE A 69 -7.77 -3.16 3.07
CA ILE A 69 -8.40 -3.14 1.73
C ILE A 69 -8.36 -1.71 1.21
N ASP A 70 -7.57 -1.49 0.13
CA ASP A 70 -7.50 -0.18 -0.52
C ASP A 70 -8.80 0.17 -1.27
N SER A 71 -8.88 1.39 -1.76
CA SER A 71 -10.08 1.90 -2.42
C SER A 71 -10.22 1.49 -3.89
N GLY A 72 -9.16 0.95 -4.50
CA GLY A 72 -9.10 0.73 -5.94
C GLY A 72 -8.85 1.99 -6.79
N GLY A 73 -8.75 3.17 -6.17
CA GLY A 73 -8.60 4.46 -6.86
C GLY A 73 -7.34 4.59 -7.72
N PHE A 74 -6.31 3.75 -7.47
CA PHE A 74 -5.13 3.67 -8.32
C PHE A 74 -5.46 3.35 -9.78
N ALA A 75 -6.55 2.63 -10.06
CA ALA A 75 -6.98 2.31 -11.41
C ALA A 75 -7.35 3.56 -12.24
N SER A 76 -7.60 4.71 -11.60
CA SER A 76 -7.80 6.00 -12.29
C SER A 76 -6.61 6.49 -13.09
N LEU A 77 -5.44 5.85 -12.96
CA LEU A 77 -4.25 6.12 -13.75
C LEU A 77 -4.14 5.24 -15.01
N PHE A 78 -5.03 4.27 -15.18
CA PHE A 78 -5.02 3.41 -16.36
C PHE A 78 -5.68 4.12 -17.55
N ARG A 79 -5.21 3.78 -18.77
CA ARG A 79 -5.69 4.41 -20.01
C ARG A 79 -7.15 4.17 -20.31
N ASN A 80 -7.69 3.06 -19.82
CA ASN A 80 -9.09 2.65 -19.98
C ASN A 80 -9.97 3.12 -18.82
N SER A 81 -9.49 4.04 -17.99
CA SER A 81 -10.23 4.56 -16.85
C SER A 81 -10.29 6.07 -16.86
N ARG A 82 -11.38 6.62 -16.34
CA ARG A 82 -11.56 8.06 -16.15
C ARG A 82 -12.29 8.37 -14.84
N VAL A 83 -11.94 9.50 -14.24
CA VAL A 83 -12.62 10.02 -13.06
C VAL A 83 -13.80 10.85 -13.52
N LEU A 84 -15.00 10.49 -13.07
CA LEU A 84 -16.22 11.24 -13.29
C LEU A 84 -16.69 11.87 -11.97
N GLU A 85 -17.73 12.67 -12.06
CA GLU A 85 -18.40 13.27 -10.91
C GLU A 85 -19.90 12.97 -10.99
N GLU A 86 -20.43 12.34 -9.93
CA GLU A 86 -21.86 12.06 -9.75
C GLU A 86 -22.28 12.62 -8.39
N ASP A 87 -23.28 13.50 -8.36
CA ASP A 87 -23.83 14.11 -7.13
C ASP A 87 -22.78 14.77 -6.22
N GLY A 88 -21.75 15.36 -6.82
CA GLY A 88 -20.65 16.01 -6.11
C GLY A 88 -19.57 15.06 -5.59
N LEU A 89 -19.69 13.75 -5.83
CA LEU A 89 -18.73 12.72 -5.48
C LEU A 89 -17.93 12.29 -6.71
N GLY A 90 -16.68 11.89 -6.46
CA GLY A 90 -15.86 11.29 -7.49
C GLY A 90 -16.17 9.82 -7.66
N VAL A 91 -16.39 9.39 -8.90
CA VAL A 91 -16.54 7.98 -9.26
C VAL A 91 -15.49 7.60 -10.29
N LEU A 92 -15.14 6.32 -10.33
CA LEU A 92 -14.18 5.79 -11.29
C LEU A 92 -14.90 4.93 -12.31
N GLU A 93 -14.87 5.37 -13.56
CA GLU A 93 -15.30 4.58 -14.70
C GLU A 93 -14.12 3.82 -15.28
N THR A 94 -14.30 2.53 -15.56
CA THR A 94 -13.28 1.67 -16.19
C THR A 94 -13.92 0.85 -17.32
N ILE A 95 -13.30 0.90 -18.50
CA ILE A 95 -13.74 0.13 -19.66
C ILE A 95 -13.01 -1.22 -19.66
N ILE A 96 -13.75 -2.32 -19.64
CA ILE A 96 -13.23 -3.70 -19.61
C ILE A 96 -13.84 -4.48 -20.79
N GLY A 97 -13.10 -4.55 -21.88
CA GLY A 97 -13.66 -5.07 -23.15
C GLY A 97 -14.78 -4.18 -23.64
N ASP A 98 -15.97 -4.73 -23.80
CA ASP A 98 -17.19 -4.01 -24.22
C ASP A 98 -18.01 -3.50 -23.01
N ASP A 99 -17.62 -3.84 -21.79
CA ASP A 99 -18.33 -3.47 -20.57
C ASP A 99 -17.77 -2.19 -19.95
N VAL A 100 -18.64 -1.45 -19.25
CA VAL A 100 -18.28 -0.27 -18.45
C VAL A 100 -18.56 -0.58 -16.99
N GLU A 101 -17.52 -0.48 -16.17
CA GLU A 101 -17.63 -0.62 -14.74
C GLU A 101 -17.52 0.74 -14.06
N ILE A 102 -18.48 1.07 -13.19
CA ILE A 102 -18.47 2.29 -12.37
C ILE A 102 -18.22 1.89 -10.91
N LEU A 103 -17.17 2.47 -10.32
CA LEU A 103 -16.85 2.30 -8.92
C LEU A 103 -17.21 3.57 -8.15
N ARG A 104 -18.14 3.46 -7.21
CA ARG A 104 -18.61 4.56 -6.35
C ARG A 104 -18.03 4.47 -4.95
N PRO A 105 -17.94 5.58 -4.21
CA PRO A 105 -17.55 5.56 -2.80
C PRO A 105 -18.40 4.62 -1.94
N SER A 106 -19.70 4.48 -2.27
CA SER A 106 -20.63 3.57 -1.60
C SER A 106 -20.23 2.10 -1.75
N ASP A 107 -19.88 1.70 -2.97
CA ASP A 107 -19.54 0.30 -3.29
C ASP A 107 -18.24 -0.11 -2.55
N VAL A 108 -17.27 0.83 -2.52
CA VAL A 108 -16.02 0.64 -1.82
C VAL A 108 -16.23 0.52 -0.32
N LEU A 109 -16.96 1.47 0.28
CA LEU A 109 -17.19 1.50 1.73
C LEU A 109 -17.97 0.27 2.19
N GLU A 110 -19.05 -0.10 1.50
CA GLU A 110 -19.86 -1.26 1.85
C GLU A 110 -19.05 -2.56 1.83
N PHE A 111 -18.24 -2.75 0.79
CA PHE A 111 -17.37 -3.92 0.70
C PHE A 111 -16.31 -3.95 1.80
N GLN A 112 -15.67 -2.80 2.07
CA GLN A 112 -14.66 -2.67 3.12
C GLN A 112 -15.25 -2.94 4.51
N GLU A 113 -16.46 -2.47 4.79
CA GLU A 113 -17.16 -2.74 6.06
C GLU A 113 -17.41 -4.22 6.30
N GLN A 114 -17.60 -4.99 5.24
CA GLN A 114 -17.81 -6.44 5.35
C GLN A 114 -16.49 -7.21 5.52
N HIS A 115 -15.40 -6.77 4.89
CA HIS A 115 -14.22 -7.60 4.71
C HIS A 115 -12.93 -7.04 5.29
N ALA A 116 -12.79 -5.71 5.48
CA ALA A 116 -11.54 -5.10 5.92
C ALA A 116 -11.38 -5.09 7.45
N ASP A 117 -10.12 -5.13 7.90
CA ASP A 117 -9.72 -4.72 9.26
C ASP A 117 -9.28 -3.26 9.29
N VAL A 118 -8.71 -2.74 8.18
CA VAL A 118 -8.41 -1.33 7.96
C VAL A 118 -8.85 -0.95 6.55
N ALA A 119 -9.56 0.17 6.42
CA ALA A 119 -10.14 0.65 5.18
C ALA A 119 -9.60 2.02 4.77
N PHE A 120 -9.71 2.34 3.49
CA PHE A 120 -9.24 3.59 2.89
C PHE A 120 -10.32 4.19 2.01
N THR A 121 -10.52 5.51 2.13
CA THR A 121 -11.53 6.20 1.33
C THR A 121 -11.17 6.22 -0.16
N LEU A 122 -12.18 6.19 -1.05
CA LEU A 122 -11.94 6.25 -2.50
C LEU A 122 -11.27 7.57 -2.87
N ASP A 123 -10.10 7.47 -3.47
CA ASP A 123 -9.23 8.58 -3.83
C ASP A 123 -8.74 8.49 -5.28
N PHE A 124 -8.22 9.59 -5.79
CA PHE A 124 -7.72 9.66 -7.15
C PHE A 124 -6.28 10.17 -7.15
N PRO A 125 -5.28 9.29 -7.38
CA PRO A 125 -3.87 9.66 -7.40
C PRO A 125 -3.57 10.80 -8.38
N ILE A 126 -2.68 11.70 -7.93
CA ILE A 126 -2.26 12.90 -8.69
C ILE A 126 -0.77 12.79 -9.02
N PRO A 127 -0.40 12.28 -10.22
CA PRO A 127 0.98 12.27 -10.68
C PRO A 127 1.54 13.70 -10.84
N PRO A 128 2.88 13.89 -10.71
CA PRO A 128 3.50 15.20 -10.85
C PRO A 128 3.28 15.88 -12.20
N SER A 129 3.05 15.09 -13.25
CA SER A 129 2.86 15.58 -14.63
C SER A 129 1.40 15.92 -14.96
N MET A 130 0.48 15.78 -14.00
CA MET A 130 -0.94 16.07 -14.23
C MET A 130 -1.19 17.56 -14.40
N ALA A 131 -2.08 17.94 -15.33
CA ALA A 131 -2.52 19.31 -15.51
C ALA A 131 -3.13 19.88 -14.22
N ALA A 132 -2.91 21.17 -13.97
CA ALA A 132 -3.25 21.78 -12.67
C ALA A 132 -4.76 21.76 -12.36
N ASP A 133 -5.59 21.95 -13.35
CA ASP A 133 -7.05 21.90 -13.24
C ASP A 133 -7.55 20.47 -12.87
N GLU A 134 -7.05 19.45 -13.56
CA GLU A 134 -7.37 18.06 -13.24
C GLU A 134 -6.81 17.64 -11.87
N ALA A 135 -5.61 18.10 -11.50
CA ALA A 135 -5.05 17.85 -10.18
C ALA A 135 -5.92 18.44 -9.07
N GLN A 136 -6.40 19.68 -9.25
CA GLN A 136 -7.31 20.35 -8.33
C GLN A 136 -8.66 19.62 -8.26
N ARG A 137 -9.21 19.23 -9.41
CA ARG A 137 -10.45 18.49 -9.51
C ARG A 137 -10.36 17.13 -8.77
N ARG A 138 -9.32 16.33 -9.02
CA ARG A 138 -9.10 15.05 -8.34
C ARG A 138 -8.95 15.22 -6.84
N GLN A 139 -8.23 16.24 -6.37
CA GLN A 139 -8.10 16.52 -4.94
C GLN A 139 -9.46 16.88 -4.31
N ARG A 140 -10.24 17.74 -4.96
CA ARG A 140 -11.58 18.09 -4.51
C ARG A 140 -12.49 16.87 -4.37
N LEU A 141 -12.51 16.01 -5.40
CA LEU A 141 -13.32 14.79 -5.41
C LEU A 141 -12.84 13.77 -4.36
N THR A 142 -11.53 13.64 -4.18
CA THR A 142 -10.95 12.82 -3.10
C THR A 142 -11.41 13.28 -1.72
N ILE A 143 -11.43 14.60 -1.48
CA ILE A 143 -11.92 15.18 -0.21
C ILE A 143 -13.42 14.96 -0.06
N ALA A 144 -14.21 15.15 -1.11
CA ALA A 144 -15.65 14.93 -1.09
C ALA A 144 -16.00 13.46 -0.77
N ASN A 145 -15.34 12.51 -1.43
CA ASN A 145 -15.50 11.08 -1.17
C ASN A 145 -15.16 10.71 0.28
N ALA A 146 -14.05 11.23 0.81
CA ALA A 146 -13.66 10.97 2.18
C ALA A 146 -14.69 11.54 3.18
N THR A 147 -15.15 12.77 2.97
CA THR A 147 -16.16 13.42 3.81
C THR A 147 -17.48 12.65 3.78
N TRP A 148 -17.89 12.18 2.61
CA TRP A 148 -19.06 11.34 2.47
C TRP A 148 -18.88 10.00 3.21
N ALA A 149 -17.74 9.33 3.03
CA ALA A 149 -17.49 8.02 3.64
C ALA A 149 -17.52 8.07 5.17
N ILE A 150 -16.87 9.06 5.79
CA ILE A 150 -16.88 9.19 7.26
C ILE A 150 -18.29 9.47 7.83
N SER A 151 -19.12 10.15 7.07
CA SER A 151 -20.51 10.47 7.47
C SER A 151 -21.46 9.28 7.27
N ASN A 152 -21.17 8.40 6.33
CA ASN A 152 -22.06 7.29 5.94
C ASN A 152 -21.59 5.92 6.45
N ARG A 153 -20.40 5.82 7.04
CA ARG A 153 -19.91 4.54 7.57
C ARG A 153 -20.80 4.02 8.70
N ARG A 154 -21.09 2.72 8.65
CA ARG A 154 -21.89 2.01 9.65
C ARG A 154 -21.02 1.29 10.65
N ARG A 155 -19.94 0.66 10.19
CA ARG A 155 -19.02 -0.13 11.01
C ARG A 155 -17.98 0.77 11.69
N ARG A 156 -18.26 1.16 12.95
CA ARG A 156 -17.43 2.09 13.72
C ARG A 156 -16.15 1.47 14.31
N ASP A 157 -16.11 0.16 14.46
CA ASP A 157 -14.96 -0.60 14.95
C ASP A 157 -13.88 -0.86 13.86
N MET A 158 -14.18 -0.56 12.59
CA MET A 158 -13.23 -0.63 11.49
C MET A 158 -12.52 0.72 11.32
N PRO A 159 -11.20 0.83 11.55
CA PRO A 159 -10.45 2.02 11.24
C PRO A 159 -10.60 2.42 9.77
N LEU A 160 -11.07 3.65 9.53
CA LEU A 160 -11.18 4.26 8.21
C LEU A 160 -10.14 5.37 8.07
N TYR A 161 -9.24 5.21 7.12
CA TYR A 161 -8.18 6.18 6.84
C TYR A 161 -8.59 7.09 5.68
N ALA A 162 -8.48 8.40 5.89
CA ALA A 162 -8.71 9.38 4.83
C ALA A 162 -7.51 9.42 3.88
N CYS A 163 -7.75 9.26 2.59
CA CYS A 163 -6.72 9.33 1.58
C CYS A 163 -6.37 10.78 1.25
N VAL A 164 -5.08 11.12 1.36
CA VAL A 164 -4.51 12.43 1.04
C VAL A 164 -3.79 12.36 -0.29
N GLN A 165 -4.21 13.20 -1.24
CA GLN A 165 -3.60 13.37 -2.54
C GLN A 165 -3.15 14.80 -2.75
N GLY A 166 -2.08 15.00 -3.54
CA GLY A 166 -1.56 16.33 -3.84
C GLY A 166 -0.46 16.30 -4.91
N TRP A 167 -0.09 17.50 -5.39
CA TRP A 167 0.97 17.69 -6.39
C TRP A 167 2.17 18.52 -5.86
N SER A 168 2.00 19.17 -4.71
CA SER A 168 3.02 19.93 -4.00
C SER A 168 2.89 19.74 -2.49
N VAL A 169 3.93 20.08 -1.71
CA VAL A 169 3.87 20.03 -0.23
C VAL A 169 2.68 20.81 0.31
N SER A 170 2.38 21.99 -0.27
CA SER A 170 1.24 22.82 0.13
C SER A 170 -0.10 22.15 -0.17
N SER A 171 -0.27 21.52 -1.36
CA SER A 171 -1.51 20.84 -1.71
C SER A 171 -1.76 19.59 -0.86
N TYR A 172 -0.73 18.80 -0.54
CA TYR A 172 -0.83 17.70 0.42
C TYR A 172 -1.27 18.19 1.80
N ARG A 173 -0.64 19.27 2.30
CA ARG A 173 -1.02 19.89 3.57
C ARG A 173 -2.47 20.37 3.55
N LYS A 174 -2.91 21.04 2.47
CA LYS A 174 -4.30 21.51 2.31
C LYS A 174 -5.29 20.35 2.38
N CYS A 175 -5.02 19.24 1.69
CA CYS A 175 -5.84 18.04 1.74
C CYS A 175 -5.92 17.46 3.17
N ALA A 176 -4.80 17.34 3.85
CA ALA A 176 -4.75 16.83 5.22
C ALA A 176 -5.51 17.73 6.23
N ILE A 177 -5.45 19.06 6.08
CA ILE A 177 -6.21 20.01 6.91
C ILE A 177 -7.71 19.77 6.78
N ALA A 178 -8.23 19.44 5.58
CA ALA A 178 -9.64 19.13 5.38
C ALA A 178 -10.13 17.96 6.25
N TYR A 179 -9.22 17.06 6.66
CA TYR A 179 -9.53 15.89 7.48
C TYR A 179 -9.23 16.07 8.97
N SER A 180 -8.59 17.17 9.38
CA SER A 180 -8.07 17.35 10.73
C SER A 180 -9.13 17.28 11.83
N ALA A 181 -10.32 17.84 11.56
CA ALA A 181 -11.45 17.84 12.47
C ALA A 181 -12.43 16.68 12.27
N LEU A 182 -12.22 15.84 11.26
CA LEU A 182 -13.09 14.71 10.98
C LEU A 182 -12.64 13.46 11.75
N GLY A 183 -13.61 12.58 12.05
CA GLY A 183 -13.44 11.41 12.91
C GLY A 183 -12.70 10.23 12.28
N PHE A 184 -11.77 10.45 11.33
CA PHE A 184 -10.94 9.40 10.79
C PHE A 184 -9.94 8.86 11.80
N GLU A 185 -9.72 7.56 11.80
CA GLU A 185 -8.71 6.92 12.66
C GLU A 185 -7.29 7.11 12.16
N GLY A 186 -7.10 7.40 10.86
CA GLY A 186 -5.78 7.63 10.28
C GLY A 186 -5.82 8.41 8.97
N ILE A 187 -4.65 8.69 8.45
CA ILE A 187 -4.40 9.37 7.18
C ILE A 187 -3.58 8.45 6.29
N ALA A 188 -3.96 8.30 5.01
CA ALA A 188 -3.21 7.53 4.03
C ALA A 188 -2.72 8.45 2.90
N VAL A 189 -1.43 8.40 2.59
CA VAL A 189 -0.80 9.33 1.64
C VAL A 189 -0.51 8.61 0.34
N GLY A 190 -1.15 9.04 -0.75
CA GLY A 190 -0.94 8.49 -2.08
C GLY A 190 -0.17 9.43 -3.02
N GLY A 191 0.04 8.97 -4.29
CA GLY A 191 0.72 9.75 -5.32
C GLY A 191 2.22 9.96 -5.12
N LEU A 192 2.87 9.19 -4.22
CA LEU A 192 4.29 9.36 -3.87
C LEU A 192 5.25 8.47 -4.67
N ILE A 193 4.78 7.41 -5.33
CA ILE A 193 5.64 6.49 -6.09
C ILE A 193 6.51 7.22 -7.13
N PRO A 194 5.99 8.17 -7.96
CA PRO A 194 6.83 8.89 -8.92
C PRO A 194 7.86 9.82 -8.27
N ARG A 195 7.77 10.05 -6.97
CA ARG A 195 8.68 10.89 -6.17
C ARG A 195 9.67 10.06 -5.34
N ALA A 196 9.67 8.74 -5.47
CA ALA A 196 10.49 7.85 -4.65
C ALA A 196 12.01 8.14 -4.71
N GLY A 197 12.49 8.74 -5.81
CA GLY A 197 13.87 9.18 -5.94
C GLY A 197 14.20 10.50 -5.23
N ASP A 198 13.22 11.28 -4.79
CA ASP A 198 13.40 12.53 -4.04
C ASP A 198 12.92 12.39 -2.61
N VAL A 199 13.75 11.71 -1.80
CA VAL A 199 13.47 11.44 -0.39
C VAL A 199 13.23 12.73 0.41
N HIS A 200 13.93 13.80 0.07
CA HIS A 200 13.79 15.08 0.77
C HIS A 200 12.37 15.67 0.59
N THR A 201 11.88 15.70 -0.65
CA THR A 201 10.49 16.13 -0.91
C THR A 201 9.46 15.21 -0.26
N LEU A 202 9.69 13.89 -0.28
CA LEU A 202 8.80 12.94 0.41
C LEU A 202 8.70 13.25 1.91
N LEU A 203 9.82 13.43 2.58
CA LEU A 203 9.85 13.72 4.02
C LEU A 203 9.24 15.09 4.33
N LYS A 204 9.40 16.09 3.46
CA LYS A 204 8.68 17.39 3.58
C LYS A 204 7.18 17.22 3.49
N ILE A 205 6.68 16.38 2.58
CA ILE A 205 5.24 16.08 2.45
C ILE A 205 4.73 15.42 3.73
N VAL A 206 5.39 14.35 4.20
CA VAL A 206 5.01 13.65 5.43
C VAL A 206 5.00 14.60 6.62
N SER A 207 6.04 15.44 6.77
CA SER A 207 6.12 16.44 7.86
C SER A 207 4.98 17.47 7.78
N ALA A 208 4.61 17.91 6.59
CA ALA A 208 3.51 18.87 6.40
C ALA A 208 2.15 18.25 6.76
N ILE A 209 1.94 16.97 6.42
CA ILE A 209 0.74 16.21 6.80
C ILE A 209 0.72 15.98 8.32
N ARG A 210 1.83 15.56 8.93
CA ARG A 210 1.95 15.38 10.37
C ARG A 210 1.62 16.64 11.15
N LYS A 211 2.08 17.81 10.67
CA LYS A 211 1.71 19.12 11.28
C LYS A 211 0.22 19.44 11.17
N ALA A 212 -0.45 18.99 10.10
CA ALA A 212 -1.88 19.18 9.91
C ALA A 212 -2.74 18.19 10.71
N THR A 213 -2.21 16.99 10.97
CA THR A 213 -2.91 15.89 11.66
C THR A 213 -2.00 15.25 12.72
N PRO A 214 -1.65 15.98 13.81
CA PRO A 214 -0.57 15.61 14.72
C PRO A 214 -0.79 14.29 15.46
N THR A 215 -2.02 13.90 15.71
CA THR A 215 -2.37 12.71 16.50
C THR A 215 -2.76 11.50 15.65
N LYS A 216 -3.01 11.69 14.34
CA LYS A 216 -3.49 10.62 13.49
C LYS A 216 -2.34 9.73 12.98
N PRO A 217 -2.47 8.39 13.01
CA PRO A 217 -1.58 7.50 12.29
C PRO A 217 -1.46 7.88 10.82
N ILE A 218 -0.25 7.74 10.26
CA ILE A 218 0.02 7.97 8.83
C ILE A 218 0.40 6.65 8.19
N HIS A 219 -0.32 6.29 7.14
CA HIS A 219 0.01 5.24 6.19
C HIS A 219 0.54 5.87 4.90
N VAL A 220 1.52 5.25 4.24
CA VAL A 220 2.05 5.73 2.96
C VAL A 220 1.95 4.63 1.92
N PHE A 221 1.23 4.90 0.82
CA PHE A 221 0.99 3.92 -0.23
C PHE A 221 2.18 3.68 -1.15
N GLY A 222 2.44 2.41 -1.46
CA GLY A 222 3.22 1.95 -2.60
C GLY A 222 4.74 2.07 -2.48
N LEU A 223 5.28 2.51 -1.36
CA LEU A 223 6.72 2.70 -1.16
C LEU A 223 7.32 1.52 -0.40
N GLY A 224 8.11 0.69 -1.09
CA GLY A 224 8.59 -0.59 -0.55
C GLY A 224 10.10 -0.77 -0.45
N ASN A 225 10.91 0.21 -0.87
CA ASN A 225 12.36 0.12 -0.69
C ASN A 225 12.72 0.19 0.81
N PRO A 226 13.46 -0.79 1.38
CA PRO A 226 13.72 -0.86 2.82
C PRO A 226 14.34 0.40 3.43
N SER A 227 15.33 1.00 2.76
CA SER A 227 15.99 2.22 3.25
C SER A 227 15.02 3.43 3.27
N LEU A 228 14.14 3.53 2.27
CA LEU A 228 13.12 4.58 2.24
C LEU A 228 12.05 4.33 3.31
N VAL A 229 11.63 3.08 3.49
CA VAL A 229 10.66 2.67 4.53
C VAL A 229 11.20 3.02 5.92
N GLU A 230 12.47 2.72 6.19
CA GLU A 230 13.12 3.09 7.45
C GLU A 230 13.11 4.61 7.68
N ALA A 231 13.47 5.38 6.66
CA ALA A 231 13.42 6.85 6.75
C ALA A 231 12.00 7.37 7.03
N LEU A 232 10.97 6.80 6.41
CA LEU A 232 9.57 7.15 6.66
C LEU A 232 9.16 6.83 8.11
N PHE A 233 9.53 5.67 8.63
CA PHE A 233 9.23 5.27 10.02
C PHE A 233 9.92 6.19 11.03
N GLN A 234 11.17 6.58 10.77
CA GLN A 234 11.90 7.57 11.59
C GLN A 234 11.22 8.95 11.57
N HIS A 235 10.45 9.28 10.53
CA HIS A 235 9.66 10.51 10.43
C HIS A 235 8.20 10.34 10.90
N GLY A 236 7.90 9.26 11.63
CA GLY A 236 6.61 9.07 12.29
C GLY A 236 5.51 8.50 11.40
N VAL A 237 5.85 7.92 10.24
CA VAL A 237 4.92 7.07 9.49
C VAL A 237 4.71 5.77 10.27
N GLN A 238 3.45 5.32 10.42
CA GLN A 238 3.13 4.11 11.14
C GLN A 238 3.08 2.87 10.24
N SER A 239 2.68 3.05 8.98
CA SER A 239 2.67 1.92 8.05
C SER A 239 2.95 2.33 6.62
N VAL A 240 3.47 1.40 5.86
CA VAL A 240 3.63 1.48 4.42
C VAL A 240 3.16 0.18 3.80
N ASP A 241 2.68 0.24 2.56
CA ASP A 241 2.39 -0.96 1.78
C ASP A 241 3.24 -1.00 0.52
N SER A 242 3.51 -2.18 0.02
CA SER A 242 4.06 -2.33 -1.33
C SER A 242 4.04 -3.77 -1.84
N SER A 243 3.95 -3.90 -3.17
CA SER A 243 4.23 -5.15 -3.90
C SER A 243 5.67 -5.24 -4.41
N SER A 244 6.55 -4.29 -4.04
CA SER A 244 7.92 -4.24 -4.58
C SER A 244 8.75 -5.48 -4.22
N TYR A 245 8.52 -6.08 -3.05
CA TYR A 245 9.20 -7.30 -2.61
C TYR A 245 9.02 -8.48 -3.59
N VAL A 246 7.79 -8.70 -4.06
CA VAL A 246 7.47 -9.77 -5.00
C VAL A 246 7.78 -9.40 -6.44
N LYS A 247 7.56 -8.14 -6.84
CA LYS A 247 7.91 -7.65 -8.18
C LYS A 247 9.42 -7.71 -8.44
N LEU A 248 10.23 -7.35 -7.45
CA LEU A 248 11.68 -7.41 -7.54
C LEU A 248 12.13 -8.87 -7.72
N ALA A 249 11.59 -9.79 -6.91
CA ALA A 249 11.87 -11.22 -6.98
C ALA A 249 11.40 -11.85 -8.30
N ALA A 250 10.25 -11.43 -8.84
CA ALA A 250 9.77 -11.88 -10.14
C ALA A 250 10.77 -11.54 -11.28
N ASN A 251 11.53 -10.45 -11.11
CA ASN A 251 12.61 -10.06 -12.01
C ASN A 251 13.99 -10.64 -11.61
N GLY A 252 14.03 -11.65 -10.75
CA GLY A 252 15.26 -12.31 -10.32
C GLY A 252 16.17 -11.44 -9.44
N ARG A 253 15.63 -10.42 -8.75
CA ARG A 253 16.40 -9.43 -7.99
C ARG A 253 16.15 -9.53 -6.49
N SER A 254 17.13 -9.07 -5.70
CA SER A 254 17.06 -9.02 -4.24
C SER A 254 17.48 -7.64 -3.68
N TRP A 255 16.82 -7.20 -2.62
CA TRP A 255 17.30 -6.05 -1.84
C TRP A 255 18.53 -6.38 -0.98
N ALA A 256 18.61 -7.63 -0.48
CA ALA A 256 19.74 -8.07 0.34
C ALA A 256 21.05 -8.09 -0.43
N ASN A 257 20.97 -8.32 -1.74
CA ASN A 257 22.13 -8.24 -2.63
C ASN A 257 21.71 -7.63 -3.98
N PRO A 258 21.82 -6.29 -4.14
CA PRO A 258 21.42 -5.59 -5.36
C PRO A 258 22.17 -6.04 -6.62
N SER A 259 23.34 -6.69 -6.48
CA SER A 259 24.10 -7.24 -7.61
C SER A 259 23.55 -8.57 -8.12
N ILE A 260 22.63 -9.22 -7.38
CA ILE A 260 21.96 -10.43 -7.86
C ILE A 260 20.92 -10.06 -8.91
N GLN A 261 21.09 -10.62 -10.09
CA GLN A 261 20.07 -10.61 -11.14
C GLN A 261 20.08 -11.98 -11.83
N LEU A 262 19.07 -12.78 -11.53
CA LEU A 262 18.88 -14.12 -12.09
C LEU A 262 17.84 -14.03 -13.21
N ALA A 263 18.29 -13.90 -14.46
CA ALA A 263 17.38 -13.80 -15.62
C ALA A 263 16.48 -15.04 -15.73
N ASP A 264 17.08 -16.23 -15.54
CA ASP A 264 16.44 -17.54 -15.69
C ASP A 264 16.07 -18.18 -14.34
N ALA A 265 15.71 -17.35 -13.35
CA ALA A 265 15.32 -17.86 -12.04
C ALA A 265 14.09 -18.77 -12.15
N SER A 266 14.18 -19.96 -11.58
CA SER A 266 13.07 -20.89 -11.42
C SER A 266 12.00 -20.33 -10.48
N PRO A 267 10.76 -20.83 -10.49
CA PRO A 267 9.72 -20.42 -9.54
C PRO A 267 10.16 -20.52 -8.08
N ILE A 268 10.93 -21.56 -7.71
CA ILE A 268 11.43 -21.76 -6.34
C ILE A 268 12.49 -20.71 -5.99
N GLU A 269 13.40 -20.38 -6.91
CA GLU A 269 14.39 -19.31 -6.70
C GLU A 269 13.70 -17.95 -6.54
N ARG A 270 12.69 -17.64 -7.36
CA ARG A 270 11.90 -16.41 -7.22
C ARG A 270 11.14 -16.37 -5.91
N LEU A 271 10.57 -17.48 -5.46
CA LEU A 271 9.94 -17.57 -4.15
C LEU A 271 10.95 -17.29 -3.04
N HIS A 272 12.14 -17.87 -3.09
CA HIS A 272 13.19 -17.60 -2.11
C HIS A 272 13.57 -16.11 -2.09
N LEU A 273 13.77 -15.49 -3.26
CA LEU A 273 14.05 -14.07 -3.36
C LEU A 273 12.91 -13.22 -2.76
N ALA A 274 11.66 -13.59 -3.03
CA ALA A 274 10.49 -12.87 -2.50
C ALA A 274 10.41 -12.97 -0.98
N LEU A 275 10.67 -14.15 -0.40
CA LEU A 275 10.71 -14.35 1.05
C LEU A 275 11.83 -13.54 1.70
N CYS A 276 13.04 -13.54 1.11
CA CYS A 276 14.16 -12.72 1.59
C CYS A 276 13.86 -11.21 1.50
N ASN A 277 13.30 -10.76 0.39
CA ASN A 277 12.90 -9.37 0.22
C ASN A 277 11.83 -8.96 1.25
N LEU A 278 10.82 -9.80 1.46
CA LEU A 278 9.77 -9.53 2.43
C LEU A 278 10.33 -9.48 3.86
N ALA A 279 11.15 -10.45 4.24
CA ALA A 279 11.79 -10.48 5.57
C ALA A 279 12.63 -9.22 5.82
N MET A 280 13.36 -8.76 4.80
CA MET A 280 14.13 -7.53 4.89
C MET A 280 13.24 -6.30 5.07
N ALA A 281 12.11 -6.22 4.33
CA ALA A 281 11.18 -5.10 4.41
C ALA A 281 10.42 -5.05 5.75
N THR A 282 10.09 -6.21 6.30
CA THR A 282 9.34 -6.33 7.56
C THR A 282 10.26 -6.35 8.79
N ASN A 283 11.57 -6.38 8.57
CA ASN A 283 12.58 -6.58 9.63
C ASN A 283 12.36 -7.85 10.47
N TYR A 284 11.80 -8.89 9.85
CA TYR A 284 11.64 -10.20 10.46
C TYR A 284 12.88 -11.06 10.26
N SER A 285 13.36 -11.67 11.34
CA SER A 285 14.33 -12.76 11.23
C SER A 285 13.60 -14.00 10.70
N LEU A 286 13.86 -14.36 9.45
CA LEU A 286 13.45 -15.68 8.98
C LEU A 286 14.27 -16.73 9.78
N PRO A 287 13.61 -17.67 10.49
CA PRO A 287 14.27 -18.87 10.90
C PRO A 287 14.53 -19.72 9.63
N LEU A 288 15.63 -19.38 8.95
CA LEU A 288 16.03 -20.11 7.75
C LEU A 288 16.46 -21.50 8.18
N SER A 289 15.76 -22.52 7.70
CA SER A 289 16.23 -23.91 7.84
C SER A 289 17.59 -24.05 7.15
N ALA A 290 18.39 -25.05 7.56
CA ALA A 290 19.68 -25.36 6.92
C ALA A 290 19.52 -25.53 5.39
N ALA A 291 18.39 -26.06 4.93
CA ALA A 291 18.06 -26.18 3.51
C ALA A 291 17.91 -24.81 2.81
N HIS A 292 17.30 -23.83 3.45
CA HIS A 292 17.21 -22.46 2.92
C HIS A 292 18.58 -21.77 2.85
N LEU A 293 19.43 -21.99 3.84
CA LEU A 293 20.79 -21.43 3.86
C LEU A 293 21.66 -22.06 2.74
N ALA A 294 21.55 -23.37 2.54
CA ALA A 294 22.23 -24.08 1.46
C ALA A 294 21.76 -23.60 0.08
N PHE A 295 20.43 -23.44 -0.10
CA PHE A 295 19.85 -22.92 -1.33
C PHE A 295 20.29 -21.46 -1.60
N GLY A 296 20.31 -20.61 -0.60
CA GLY A 296 20.81 -19.24 -0.71
C GLY A 296 22.32 -19.18 -1.04
N SER A 297 23.12 -20.17 -0.60
CA SER A 297 24.51 -20.31 -0.99
C SER A 297 24.66 -20.67 -2.46
N GLN A 298 23.93 -21.67 -2.94
CA GLN A 298 23.92 -22.08 -4.35
C GLN A 298 23.49 -20.91 -5.28
N MET A 299 22.52 -20.10 -4.88
CA MET A 299 22.10 -18.91 -5.64
C MET A 299 23.21 -17.86 -5.74
N ARG A 300 23.99 -17.65 -4.66
CA ARG A 300 25.15 -16.74 -4.69
C ARG A 300 26.24 -17.21 -5.63
N ASP A 301 26.48 -18.53 -5.66
CA ASP A 301 27.49 -19.13 -6.54
C ASP A 301 27.04 -19.04 -8.01
N ARG A 302 25.76 -19.30 -8.32
CA ARG A 302 25.20 -19.07 -9.66
C ARG A 302 25.35 -17.62 -10.12
N ALA A 303 25.06 -16.65 -9.25
CA ALA A 303 25.17 -15.22 -9.57
C ALA A 303 26.64 -14.80 -9.84
N ARG A 304 27.62 -15.50 -9.28
CA ARG A 304 29.07 -15.27 -9.54
C ARG A 304 29.54 -15.87 -10.86
N LEU A 305 28.91 -16.96 -11.34
CA LEU A 305 29.26 -17.62 -12.59
C LEU A 305 28.71 -16.91 -13.84
N VAL A 306 27.74 -16.00 -13.68
CA VAL A 306 27.12 -15.20 -14.76
C VAL A 306 27.82 -13.84 -14.96
N ARG A 307 28.87 -13.54 -14.17
CA ARG A 307 29.75 -12.39 -14.35
C ARG A 307 31.05 -12.83 -15.07
#